data_6c5588785045b24955b5db5c920dfe74
#
_entry.id   6c5588785045b24955b5db5c920dfe74
#
_cell.length_a   1.000
_cell.length_b   1.000
_cell.length_c   1.000
_cell.angle_alpha   90.00
_cell.angle_beta   90.00
_cell.angle_gamma   90.00
#
_symmetry.space_group_name_H-M   'P 1'
#
loop_
_entity.id
_entity.type
_entity.pdbx_description
1 polymer ?
#
loop_
_entity_poly.entity_id
_entity_poly.type
_entity_poly.pdbx_seq_one_letter_code
_entity_poly.pdbx_strand_id
1 'polypeptide(L)'
;FLKHANPLLSDWITDKIGDGWVTDLSQLEKLMLYVDDPKAQQDFMQIKYKNKVRLAKYIKENNGIDVDPNSIFDVQVKRLHEYKRQLLNILHVMYLYNQIKRNPDYDMVPRTFIFGAKAAAGYKIAKQTIKLINNVANVINNDASIKGKIKVVFIENYRVSNGEIIFAAADVSEQISTASKEASGTGNMKFMLNGAITLGTMD
;
A
#
# COMPACT_ATOMS: atom_id res chain seq x y z
N PHE A 1 -13.36 1.00 11.88
CA PHE A 1 -11.95 0.88 11.51
C PHE A 1 -11.32 2.23 11.21
N LEU A 2 -11.82 3.00 10.22
CA LEU A 2 -11.25 4.27 9.77
C LEU A 2 -11.06 5.25 10.94
N LYS A 3 -12.08 5.47 11.76
CA LYS A 3 -12.04 6.40 12.89
C LYS A 3 -10.88 6.12 13.87
N HIS A 4 -10.54 4.86 14.07
CA HIS A 4 -9.45 4.45 14.97
C HIS A 4 -8.08 4.43 14.28
N ALA A 5 -8.00 3.90 13.07
CA ALA A 5 -6.73 3.70 12.37
C ALA A 5 -6.17 4.99 11.76
N ASN A 6 -7.05 5.92 11.36
CA ASN A 6 -6.69 7.16 10.69
C ASN A 6 -7.45 8.36 11.28
N PRO A 7 -7.14 8.77 12.52
CA PRO A 7 -7.83 9.87 13.17
C PRO A 7 -7.76 11.18 12.38
N LEU A 8 -6.65 11.49 11.72
CA LEU A 8 -6.52 12.69 10.89
C LEU A 8 -7.57 12.75 9.77
N LEU A 9 -7.79 11.63 9.08
CA LEU A 9 -8.81 11.57 8.03
C LEU A 9 -10.22 11.58 8.64
N SER A 10 -10.42 10.86 9.75
CA SER A 10 -11.68 10.83 10.47
C SER A 10 -12.13 12.22 10.92
N ASP A 11 -11.23 12.99 11.51
CA ASP A 11 -11.51 14.34 12.00
C ASP A 11 -11.83 15.27 10.84
N TRP A 12 -11.07 15.19 9.74
CA TRP A 12 -11.34 15.97 8.52
C TRP A 12 -12.70 15.63 7.89
N ILE A 13 -13.07 14.35 7.80
CA ILE A 13 -14.39 13.93 7.30
C ILE A 13 -15.48 14.50 8.20
N THR A 14 -15.32 14.36 9.52
CA THR A 14 -16.32 14.82 10.48
C THR A 14 -16.51 16.36 10.43
N ASP A 15 -15.41 17.10 10.22
CA ASP A 15 -15.48 18.55 10.00
C ASP A 15 -16.31 18.93 8.75
N LYS A 16 -16.21 18.14 7.68
CA LYS A 16 -16.87 18.42 6.41
C LYS A 16 -18.35 17.99 6.39
N ILE A 17 -18.69 16.85 6.96
CA ILE A 17 -20.00 16.22 6.78
C ILE A 17 -20.73 15.81 8.07
N GLY A 18 -20.16 16.15 9.25
CA GLY A 18 -20.66 15.68 10.54
C GLY A 18 -20.22 14.25 10.86
N ASP A 19 -20.59 13.73 12.02
CA ASP A 19 -20.13 12.44 12.55
C ASP A 19 -21.03 11.24 12.19
N GLY A 20 -22.15 11.46 11.55
CA GLY A 20 -23.14 10.43 11.19
C GLY A 20 -22.55 9.31 10.30
N TRP A 21 -21.51 9.62 9.51
CA TRP A 21 -20.82 8.63 8.67
C TRP A 21 -20.19 7.46 9.46
N VAL A 22 -19.94 7.62 10.75
CA VAL A 22 -19.33 6.59 11.59
C VAL A 22 -20.20 5.34 11.70
N THR A 23 -21.50 5.53 11.72
CA THR A 23 -22.52 4.45 11.79
C THR A 23 -23.24 4.21 10.46
N ASP A 24 -23.16 5.17 9.54
CA ASP A 24 -23.76 5.09 8.22
C ASP A 24 -22.77 5.57 7.15
N LEU A 25 -22.03 4.62 6.56
CA LEU A 25 -21.00 4.90 5.57
C LEU A 25 -21.54 5.49 4.26
N SER A 26 -22.86 5.40 3.98
CA SER A 26 -23.44 6.02 2.79
C SER A 26 -23.29 7.55 2.82
N GLN A 27 -23.19 8.13 4.00
CA GLN A 27 -22.98 9.58 4.17
C GLN A 27 -21.64 10.07 3.61
N LEU A 28 -20.65 9.18 3.39
CA LEU A 28 -19.40 9.55 2.76
C LEU A 28 -19.58 10.08 1.32
N GLU A 29 -20.71 9.78 0.66
CA GLU A 29 -21.06 10.37 -0.63
C GLU A 29 -21.13 11.91 -0.59
N LYS A 30 -21.45 12.49 0.57
CA LYS A 30 -21.44 13.95 0.75
C LYS A 30 -20.09 14.59 0.51
N LEU A 31 -18.99 13.82 0.60
CA LEU A 31 -17.65 14.30 0.28
C LEU A 31 -17.50 14.67 -1.20
N MET A 32 -18.36 14.16 -2.08
CA MET A 32 -18.39 14.54 -3.49
C MET A 32 -18.59 16.06 -3.71
N LEU A 33 -19.20 16.75 -2.74
CA LEU A 33 -19.33 18.20 -2.79
C LEU A 33 -18.00 18.95 -2.70
N TYR A 34 -16.94 18.29 -2.26
CA TYR A 34 -15.61 18.86 -2.05
C TYR A 34 -14.58 18.34 -3.05
N VAL A 35 -14.97 17.53 -4.04
CA VAL A 35 -14.03 16.89 -4.96
C VAL A 35 -13.25 17.89 -5.80
N ASP A 36 -13.86 18.99 -6.18
CA ASP A 36 -13.27 20.07 -6.97
C ASP A 36 -12.76 21.24 -6.11
N ASP A 37 -12.85 21.15 -4.76
CA ASP A 37 -12.33 22.17 -3.86
C ASP A 37 -10.81 22.01 -3.68
N PRO A 38 -9.96 22.95 -4.19
CA PRO A 38 -8.51 22.84 -4.07
C PRO A 38 -8.02 22.75 -2.64
N LYS A 39 -8.74 23.37 -1.69
CA LYS A 39 -8.36 23.32 -0.26
C LYS A 39 -8.63 21.93 0.30
N ALA A 40 -9.76 21.33 -0.02
CA ALA A 40 -10.09 19.96 0.40
C ALA A 40 -9.10 18.95 -0.18
N GLN A 41 -8.72 19.09 -1.45
CA GLN A 41 -7.69 18.26 -2.10
C GLN A 41 -6.34 18.39 -1.39
N GLN A 42 -5.91 19.63 -1.11
CA GLN A 42 -4.65 19.89 -0.39
C GLN A 42 -4.66 19.28 1.02
N ASP A 43 -5.74 19.45 1.77
CA ASP A 43 -5.88 18.92 3.12
C ASP A 43 -5.82 17.38 3.10
N PHE A 44 -6.53 16.74 2.17
CA PHE A 44 -6.50 15.29 1.98
C PHE A 44 -5.08 14.78 1.65
N MET A 45 -4.38 15.44 0.73
CA MET A 45 -3.01 15.09 0.39
C MET A 45 -2.05 15.27 1.56
N GLN A 46 -2.24 16.29 2.39
CA GLN A 46 -1.46 16.49 3.61
C GLN A 46 -1.70 15.38 4.65
N ILE A 47 -2.94 14.97 4.84
CA ILE A 47 -3.30 13.85 5.72
C ILE A 47 -2.63 12.57 5.23
N LYS A 48 -2.72 12.28 3.94
CA LYS A 48 -2.05 11.13 3.32
C LYS A 48 -0.55 11.17 3.56
N TYR A 49 0.10 12.31 3.30
CA TYR A 49 1.53 12.49 3.52
C TYR A 49 1.95 12.23 4.98
N LYS A 50 1.20 12.76 5.97
CA LYS A 50 1.48 12.51 7.39
C LYS A 50 1.41 11.02 7.73
N ASN A 51 0.43 10.29 7.19
CA ASN A 51 0.32 8.85 7.37
C ASN A 51 1.49 8.10 6.70
N LYS A 52 1.94 8.55 5.53
CA LYS A 52 3.12 7.98 4.84
C LYS A 52 4.41 8.22 5.64
N VAL A 53 4.60 9.39 6.22
CA VAL A 53 5.71 9.67 7.15
C VAL A 53 5.68 8.73 8.34
N ARG A 54 4.49 8.49 8.94
CA ARG A 54 4.32 7.55 10.05
C ARG A 54 4.71 6.12 9.65
N LEU A 55 4.29 5.66 8.46
CA LEU A 55 4.65 4.34 7.97
C LEU A 55 6.15 4.26 7.61
N ALA A 56 6.72 5.29 6.99
CA ALA A 56 8.15 5.36 6.68
C ALA A 56 9.02 5.24 7.96
N LYS A 57 8.62 5.94 9.02
CA LYS A 57 9.27 5.81 10.33
C LYS A 57 9.17 4.37 10.87
N TYR A 58 7.99 3.77 10.83
CA TYR A 58 7.79 2.38 11.24
C TYR A 58 8.68 1.42 10.44
N ILE A 59 8.78 1.58 9.12
CA ILE A 59 9.63 0.76 8.24
C ILE A 59 11.10 0.96 8.61
N LYS A 60 11.54 2.18 8.85
CA LYS A 60 12.92 2.45 9.27
C LYS A 60 13.28 1.75 10.58
N GLU A 61 12.40 1.84 11.58
CA GLU A 61 12.62 1.28 12.91
C GLU A 61 12.59 -0.26 12.92
N ASN A 62 11.75 -0.90 12.09
CA ASN A 62 11.55 -2.35 12.11
C ASN A 62 12.29 -3.10 11.00
N ASN A 63 12.55 -2.45 9.86
CA ASN A 63 13.18 -3.07 8.69
C ASN A 63 14.56 -2.46 8.35
N GLY A 64 14.92 -1.33 8.97
CA GLY A 64 16.18 -0.62 8.67
C GLY A 64 16.21 0.06 7.30
N ILE A 65 15.09 0.13 6.60
CA ILE A 65 14.99 0.66 5.23
C ILE A 65 14.48 2.10 5.27
N ASP A 66 15.20 3.00 4.59
CA ASP A 66 14.71 4.36 4.35
C ASP A 66 13.82 4.37 3.10
N VAL A 67 12.59 4.86 3.26
CA VAL A 67 11.64 5.06 2.17
C VAL A 67 11.21 6.52 2.08
N ASP A 68 11.05 7.02 0.86
CA ASP A 68 10.61 8.39 0.62
C ASP A 68 9.08 8.48 0.74
N PRO A 69 8.52 9.26 1.68
CA PRO A 69 7.07 9.46 1.78
C PRO A 69 6.44 10.14 0.56
N ASN A 70 7.23 10.76 -0.33
CA ASN A 70 6.74 11.33 -1.59
C ASN A 70 6.60 10.28 -2.70
N SER A 71 7.22 9.10 -2.57
CA SER A 71 7.05 8.00 -3.52
C SER A 71 5.64 7.42 -3.44
N ILE A 72 5.13 6.84 -4.52
CA ILE A 72 3.87 6.09 -4.47
C ILE A 72 4.04 4.86 -3.56
N PHE A 73 3.21 4.75 -2.52
CA PHE A 73 3.16 3.55 -1.66
C PHE A 73 2.20 2.53 -2.26
N ASP A 74 2.78 1.53 -2.92
CA ASP A 74 2.10 0.43 -3.59
C ASP A 74 2.09 -0.79 -2.67
N VAL A 75 0.91 -1.23 -2.23
CA VAL A 75 0.78 -2.12 -1.08
C VAL A 75 0.06 -3.41 -1.41
N GLN A 76 0.71 -4.53 -1.11
CA GLN A 76 0.09 -5.85 -1.13
C GLN A 76 0.29 -6.57 0.21
N VAL A 77 -0.64 -6.37 1.14
CA VAL A 77 -0.59 -6.98 2.48
C VAL A 77 -1.77 -7.92 2.69
N LYS A 78 -1.48 -9.22 2.66
CA LYS A 78 -2.46 -10.32 2.81
C LYS A 78 -1.72 -11.65 3.05
N ARG A 79 -2.41 -12.67 3.57
CA ARG A 79 -1.84 -14.01 3.66
C ARG A 79 -1.29 -14.43 2.30
N LEU A 80 -0.14 -15.11 2.29
CA LEU A 80 0.46 -15.54 1.05
C LEU A 80 -0.21 -16.82 0.54
N HIS A 81 -0.72 -16.75 -0.68
CA HIS A 81 -1.28 -17.86 -1.45
C HIS A 81 -0.98 -17.65 -2.93
N GLU A 82 -0.79 -18.74 -3.68
CA GLU A 82 -0.54 -18.67 -5.12
C GLU A 82 -1.63 -17.90 -5.86
N TYR A 83 -2.91 -18.11 -5.52
CA TYR A 83 -4.03 -17.42 -6.18
C TYR A 83 -4.09 -15.91 -5.88
N LYS A 84 -3.44 -15.42 -4.82
CA LYS A 84 -3.34 -13.98 -4.51
C LYS A 84 -2.28 -13.27 -5.33
N ARG A 85 -1.45 -14.05 -6.03
CA ARG A 85 -0.49 -13.61 -7.04
C ARG A 85 0.59 -12.62 -6.56
N GLN A 86 1.05 -12.74 -5.30
CA GLN A 86 2.19 -11.96 -4.83
C GLN A 86 3.44 -12.24 -5.66
N LEU A 87 3.57 -13.45 -6.22
CA LEU A 87 4.63 -13.78 -7.15
C LEU A 87 4.56 -12.92 -8.42
N LEU A 88 3.36 -12.70 -8.97
CA LEU A 88 3.18 -11.84 -10.14
C LEU A 88 3.61 -10.40 -9.84
N ASN A 89 3.26 -9.87 -8.66
CA ASN A 89 3.65 -8.53 -8.26
C ASN A 89 5.18 -8.39 -8.14
N ILE A 90 5.86 -9.33 -7.47
CA ILE A 90 7.33 -9.22 -7.38
C ILE A 90 8.02 -9.40 -8.73
N LEU A 91 7.47 -10.19 -9.65
CA LEU A 91 7.96 -10.27 -11.03
C LEU A 91 7.77 -8.95 -11.79
N HIS A 92 6.66 -8.24 -11.56
CA HIS A 92 6.47 -6.89 -12.07
C HIS A 92 7.52 -5.91 -11.53
N VAL A 93 7.80 -5.95 -10.24
CA VAL A 93 8.88 -5.14 -9.63
C VAL A 93 10.24 -5.43 -10.30
N MET A 94 10.56 -6.70 -10.54
CA MET A 94 11.79 -7.10 -11.25
C MET A 94 11.80 -6.58 -12.68
N TYR A 95 10.66 -6.60 -13.37
CA TYR A 95 10.53 -6.02 -14.70
C TYR A 95 10.84 -4.52 -14.70
N LEU A 96 10.23 -3.75 -13.81
CA LEU A 96 10.47 -2.31 -13.67
C LEU A 96 11.94 -2.01 -13.34
N TYR A 97 12.53 -2.77 -12.41
CA TYR A 97 13.95 -2.65 -12.09
C TYR A 97 14.83 -2.84 -13.34
N ASN A 98 14.56 -3.87 -14.14
CA ASN A 98 15.29 -4.11 -15.39
C ASN A 98 15.07 -2.99 -16.42
N GLN A 99 13.89 -2.38 -16.50
CA GLN A 99 13.66 -1.22 -17.38
C GLN A 99 14.53 -0.04 -16.96
N ILE A 100 14.59 0.28 -15.66
CA ILE A 100 15.42 1.37 -15.14
C ILE A 100 16.91 1.08 -15.38
N LYS A 101 17.35 -0.18 -15.19
CA LYS A 101 18.76 -0.58 -15.46
C LYS A 101 19.17 -0.41 -16.93
N ARG A 102 18.24 -0.67 -17.86
CA ARG A 102 18.48 -0.50 -19.30
C ARG A 102 18.40 0.96 -19.72
N ASN A 103 17.53 1.74 -19.07
CA ASN A 103 17.35 3.16 -19.33
C ASN A 103 17.28 3.92 -17.98
N PRO A 104 18.42 4.48 -17.50
CA PRO A 104 18.43 5.22 -16.23
C PRO A 104 17.52 6.44 -16.20
N ASP A 105 17.14 6.97 -17.35
CA ASP A 105 16.21 8.08 -17.50
C ASP A 105 14.76 7.63 -17.71
N TYR A 106 14.48 6.34 -17.48
CA TYR A 106 13.12 5.79 -17.53
C TYR A 106 12.17 6.65 -16.71
N ASP A 107 11.17 7.21 -17.40
CA ASP A 107 10.21 8.14 -16.79
C ASP A 107 9.22 7.37 -15.92
N MET A 108 9.39 7.49 -14.62
CA MET A 108 8.45 6.96 -13.64
C MET A 108 8.49 7.75 -12.33
N VAL A 109 7.34 7.91 -11.73
CA VAL A 109 7.25 8.42 -10.36
C VAL A 109 7.90 7.40 -9.41
N PRO A 110 8.77 7.83 -8.48
CA PRO A 110 9.33 6.93 -7.49
C PRO A 110 8.26 6.10 -6.76
N ARG A 111 8.52 4.81 -6.57
CA ARG A 111 7.54 3.88 -6.01
C ARG A 111 8.17 2.99 -4.95
N THR A 112 7.48 2.89 -3.82
CA THR A 112 7.81 1.98 -2.73
C THR A 112 6.80 0.82 -2.72
N PHE A 113 7.26 -0.37 -3.09
CA PHE A 113 6.46 -1.59 -3.04
C PHE A 113 6.52 -2.17 -1.63
N ILE A 114 5.36 -2.28 -0.98
CA ILE A 114 5.24 -2.74 0.39
C ILE A 114 4.47 -4.06 0.42
N PHE A 115 5.18 -5.13 0.72
CA PHE A 115 4.61 -6.46 0.94
C PHE A 115 4.46 -6.72 2.43
N GLY A 116 3.44 -7.50 2.78
CA GLY A 116 3.28 -8.04 4.13
C GLY A 116 2.47 -9.31 4.07
N ALA A 117 3.03 -10.41 4.59
CA ALA A 117 2.38 -11.71 4.49
C ALA A 117 2.78 -12.64 5.63
N LYS A 118 1.97 -13.69 5.82
CA LYS A 118 2.32 -14.90 6.57
C LYS A 118 2.01 -16.09 5.69
N ALA A 119 2.86 -17.10 5.73
CA ALA A 119 2.67 -18.39 5.08
C ALA A 119 2.41 -19.48 6.12
N ALA A 120 1.57 -20.46 5.80
CA ALA A 120 1.45 -21.67 6.60
C ALA A 120 2.80 -22.40 6.62
N ALA A 121 3.13 -23.04 7.74
CA ALA A 121 4.44 -23.66 7.97
C ALA A 121 4.84 -24.69 6.89
N GLY A 122 3.86 -25.51 6.43
CA GLY A 122 4.06 -26.51 5.38
C GLY A 122 3.97 -25.98 3.94
N TYR A 123 3.60 -24.71 3.73
CA TYR A 123 3.37 -24.18 2.39
C TYR A 123 4.68 -23.72 1.73
N LYS A 124 5.39 -24.67 1.11
CA LYS A 124 6.74 -24.48 0.56
C LYS A 124 6.81 -23.33 -0.45
N ILE A 125 5.90 -23.29 -1.45
CA ILE A 125 5.89 -22.26 -2.50
C ILE A 125 5.66 -20.85 -1.89
N ALA A 126 4.75 -20.73 -0.92
CA ALA A 126 4.53 -19.49 -0.23
C ALA A 126 5.79 -18.97 0.48
N LYS A 127 6.51 -19.85 1.18
CA LYS A 127 7.78 -19.48 1.83
C LYS A 127 8.87 -19.11 0.82
N GLN A 128 8.93 -19.81 -0.31
CA GLN A 128 9.85 -19.45 -1.40
C GLN A 128 9.52 -18.09 -2.01
N THR A 129 8.25 -17.76 -2.16
CA THR A 129 7.83 -16.42 -2.64
C THR A 129 8.25 -15.31 -1.66
N ILE A 130 8.07 -15.52 -0.35
CA ILE A 130 8.57 -14.57 0.66
C ILE A 130 10.08 -14.40 0.55
N LYS A 131 10.81 -15.50 0.40
CA LYS A 131 12.28 -15.47 0.23
C LYS A 131 12.67 -14.70 -1.05
N LEU A 132 11.95 -14.91 -2.16
CA LEU A 132 12.19 -14.18 -3.40
C LEU A 132 11.98 -12.67 -3.20
N ILE A 133 10.87 -12.26 -2.57
CA ILE A 133 10.59 -10.84 -2.29
C ILE A 133 11.74 -10.21 -1.50
N ASN A 134 12.22 -10.87 -0.44
CA ASN A 134 13.32 -10.36 0.37
C ASN A 134 14.65 -10.31 -0.41
N ASN A 135 14.95 -11.31 -1.23
CA ASN A 135 16.15 -11.29 -2.06
C ASN A 135 16.12 -10.16 -3.09
N VAL A 136 14.98 -9.96 -3.76
CA VAL A 136 14.78 -8.84 -4.70
C VAL A 136 14.87 -7.50 -3.98
N ALA A 137 14.28 -7.37 -2.79
CA ALA A 137 14.40 -6.18 -1.95
C ALA A 137 15.87 -5.86 -1.63
N ASN A 138 16.65 -6.87 -1.24
CA ASN A 138 18.08 -6.68 -0.94
C ASN A 138 18.85 -6.18 -2.16
N VAL A 139 18.61 -6.72 -3.35
CA VAL A 139 19.26 -6.27 -4.58
C VAL A 139 18.88 -4.85 -4.93
N ILE A 140 17.58 -4.56 -5.00
CA ILE A 140 17.05 -3.27 -5.46
C ILE A 140 17.42 -2.15 -4.49
N ASN A 141 17.23 -2.38 -3.18
CA ASN A 141 17.43 -1.33 -2.18
C ASN A 141 18.89 -0.90 -2.02
N ASN A 142 19.83 -1.76 -2.41
CA ASN A 142 21.28 -1.48 -2.36
C ASN A 142 21.85 -1.03 -3.71
N ASP A 143 21.06 -0.96 -4.77
CA ASP A 143 21.52 -0.50 -6.08
C ASP A 143 21.39 1.01 -6.23
N ALA A 144 22.51 1.73 -6.03
CA ALA A 144 22.56 3.18 -6.18
C ALA A 144 22.29 3.66 -7.63
N SER A 145 22.50 2.79 -8.63
CA SER A 145 22.37 3.18 -10.05
C SER A 145 20.92 3.50 -10.45
N ILE A 146 19.92 2.97 -9.73
CA ILE A 146 18.51 3.27 -9.98
C ILE A 146 18.00 4.56 -9.29
N LYS A 147 18.92 5.29 -8.61
CA LYS A 147 18.63 6.59 -7.97
C LYS A 147 17.40 6.59 -7.05
N GLY A 148 17.13 5.48 -6.39
CA GLY A 148 16.01 5.35 -5.47
C GLY A 148 14.61 5.33 -6.13
N LYS A 149 14.51 5.18 -7.45
CA LYS A 149 13.22 5.14 -8.17
C LYS A 149 12.30 4.01 -7.69
N ILE A 150 12.88 2.92 -7.20
CA ILE A 150 12.13 1.80 -6.59
C ILE A 150 12.74 1.49 -5.23
N LYS A 151 11.86 1.25 -4.26
CA LYS A 151 12.16 0.58 -2.98
C LYS A 151 11.23 -0.60 -2.80
N VAL A 152 11.71 -1.66 -2.16
CA VAL A 152 10.92 -2.85 -1.85
C VAL A 152 11.04 -3.14 -0.36
N VAL A 153 9.91 -3.31 0.30
CA VAL A 153 9.83 -3.57 1.74
C VAL A 153 8.98 -4.81 1.97
N PHE A 154 9.44 -5.72 2.81
CA PHE A 154 8.63 -6.81 3.33
C PHE A 154 8.40 -6.60 4.83
N ILE A 155 7.17 -6.25 5.21
CA ILE A 155 6.79 -6.08 6.62
C ILE A 155 6.56 -7.46 7.22
N GLU A 156 7.42 -7.81 8.16
CA GLU A 156 7.35 -9.09 8.86
C GLU A 156 6.14 -9.18 9.77
N ASN A 157 5.68 -10.40 10.00
CA ASN A 157 4.60 -10.70 10.94
C ASN A 157 3.35 -9.80 10.77
N TYR A 158 2.94 -9.56 9.52
CA TYR A 158 1.77 -8.74 9.21
C TYR A 158 0.54 -9.17 10.03
N ARG A 159 -0.07 -8.23 10.72
CA ARG A 159 -1.21 -8.41 11.63
C ARG A 159 -2.07 -7.13 11.68
N VAL A 160 -3.17 -7.17 12.40
CA VAL A 160 -4.13 -6.05 12.48
C VAL A 160 -3.47 -4.74 12.88
N SER A 161 -2.61 -4.75 13.90
CA SER A 161 -1.91 -3.53 14.38
C SER A 161 -0.98 -2.90 13.34
N ASN A 162 -0.31 -3.71 12.50
CA ASN A 162 0.45 -3.19 11.36
C ASN A 162 -0.50 -2.63 10.29
N GLY A 163 -1.64 -3.31 10.08
CA GLY A 163 -2.66 -2.90 9.12
C GLY A 163 -3.18 -1.48 9.36
N GLU A 164 -3.37 -1.08 10.62
CA GLU A 164 -3.84 0.26 10.97
C GLU A 164 -2.94 1.38 10.42
N ILE A 165 -1.64 1.17 10.44
CA ILE A 165 -0.67 2.13 9.90
C ILE A 165 -0.59 2.02 8.37
N ILE A 166 -0.59 0.79 7.84
CA ILE A 166 -0.40 0.52 6.42
C ILE A 166 -1.59 1.01 5.59
N PHE A 167 -2.83 0.71 6.02
CA PHE A 167 -4.03 1.10 5.27
C PHE A 167 -4.16 2.62 5.16
N ALA A 168 -3.82 3.36 6.21
CA ALA A 168 -3.88 4.82 6.23
C ALA A 168 -2.87 5.47 5.27
N ALA A 169 -1.73 4.81 5.02
CA ALA A 169 -0.60 5.34 4.26
C ALA A 169 -0.58 4.91 2.78
N ALA A 170 -1.33 3.88 2.40
CA ALA A 170 -1.30 3.35 1.05
C ALA A 170 -1.85 4.32 0.00
N ASP A 171 -1.16 4.43 -1.14
CA ASP A 171 -1.67 5.13 -2.33
C ASP A 171 -2.33 4.14 -3.29
N VAL A 172 -1.73 2.95 -3.47
CA VAL A 172 -2.22 1.87 -4.31
C VAL A 172 -2.39 0.60 -3.49
N SER A 173 -3.52 -0.06 -3.68
CA SER A 173 -3.90 -1.34 -3.07
C SER A 173 -3.94 -2.43 -4.13
N GLU A 174 -3.04 -3.41 -4.04
CA GLU A 174 -2.95 -4.54 -4.96
C GLU A 174 -3.98 -5.62 -4.62
N GLN A 175 -5.02 -5.72 -5.46
CA GLN A 175 -6.11 -6.69 -5.34
C GLN A 175 -6.17 -7.58 -6.59
N ILE A 176 -5.04 -8.23 -6.88
CA ILE A 176 -4.77 -8.97 -8.12
C ILE A 176 -4.98 -10.48 -8.00
N SER A 177 -5.78 -10.97 -7.08
CA SER A 177 -6.12 -12.39 -6.96
C SER A 177 -6.70 -12.94 -8.25
N THR A 178 -6.51 -14.23 -8.51
CA THR A 178 -7.11 -14.89 -9.68
C THR A 178 -8.63 -14.81 -9.58
N ALA A 179 -9.28 -14.51 -10.70
CA ALA A 179 -10.72 -14.45 -10.86
C ALA A 179 -11.44 -15.64 -10.17
N SER A 180 -12.55 -15.37 -9.52
CA SER A 180 -13.38 -16.33 -8.78
C SER A 180 -12.74 -17.04 -7.57
N LYS A 181 -11.48 -16.72 -7.21
CA LYS A 181 -10.79 -17.34 -6.06
C LYS A 181 -10.85 -16.52 -4.78
N GLU A 182 -11.19 -15.26 -4.87
CA GLU A 182 -11.33 -14.35 -3.72
C GLU A 182 -12.49 -13.38 -3.96
N ALA A 183 -13.32 -13.17 -2.94
CA ALA A 183 -14.27 -12.06 -2.93
C ALA A 183 -13.51 -10.73 -2.77
N SER A 184 -14.21 -9.58 -2.68
CA SER A 184 -13.56 -8.26 -2.53
C SER A 184 -12.53 -8.21 -1.41
N GLY A 185 -12.75 -8.98 -0.35
CA GLY A 185 -11.88 -9.00 0.84
C GLY A 185 -12.04 -7.76 1.72
N THR A 186 -11.87 -7.95 3.03
CA THR A 186 -11.96 -6.84 4.00
C THR A 186 -10.82 -5.84 3.85
N GLY A 187 -9.65 -6.28 3.40
CA GLY A 187 -8.51 -5.39 3.13
C GLY A 187 -8.81 -4.36 2.06
N ASN A 188 -9.43 -4.77 0.95
CA ASN A 188 -9.82 -3.87 -0.13
C ASN A 188 -10.71 -2.72 0.38
N MET A 189 -11.76 -3.05 1.14
CA MET A 189 -12.66 -2.05 1.73
C MET A 189 -11.91 -1.06 2.65
N LYS A 190 -10.98 -1.55 3.47
CA LYS A 190 -10.18 -0.72 4.36
C LYS A 190 -9.25 0.23 3.59
N PHE A 191 -8.63 -0.24 2.51
CA PHE A 191 -7.80 0.59 1.64
C PHE A 191 -8.64 1.69 0.98
N MET A 192 -9.78 1.34 0.38
CA MET A 192 -10.67 2.29 -0.28
C MET A 192 -11.17 3.37 0.69
N LEU A 193 -11.59 3.00 1.90
CA LEU A 193 -12.02 3.94 2.94
C LEU A 193 -10.89 4.90 3.37
N ASN A 194 -9.64 4.52 3.19
CA ASN A 194 -8.46 5.35 3.46
C ASN A 194 -7.94 6.08 2.22
N GLY A 195 -8.67 6.05 1.12
CA GLY A 195 -8.36 6.77 -0.11
C GLY A 195 -7.24 6.15 -0.95
N ALA A 196 -7.00 4.84 -0.84
CA ALA A 196 -6.12 4.14 -1.76
C ALA A 196 -6.87 3.74 -3.04
N ILE A 197 -6.18 3.87 -4.17
CA ILE A 197 -6.67 3.39 -5.46
C ILE A 197 -6.50 1.87 -5.52
N THR A 198 -7.53 1.17 -5.96
CA THR A 198 -7.47 -0.29 -6.15
C THR A 198 -6.93 -0.63 -7.53
N LEU A 199 -5.83 -1.39 -7.58
CA LEU A 199 -5.36 -2.09 -8.78
C LEU A 199 -5.80 -3.54 -8.67
N GLY A 200 -6.67 -3.98 -9.56
CA GLY A 200 -7.28 -5.31 -9.45
C GLY A 200 -7.77 -5.86 -10.78
N THR A 201 -8.40 -7.04 -10.71
CA THR A 201 -9.08 -7.68 -11.84
C THR A 201 -10.50 -7.13 -11.99
N MET A 202 -11.07 -7.27 -13.18
CA MET A 202 -12.42 -6.75 -13.52
C MET A 202 -13.55 -7.77 -13.23
N ASP A 203 -13.26 -8.84 -12.56
CA ASP A 203 -14.22 -9.87 -12.16
C ASP A 203 -14.91 -9.57 -10.84
#